data_bfb4a71dd1443bb4886bf2b33fb67696
#
_entry.id   bfb4a71dd1443bb4886bf2b33fb67696
#
_cell.length_a   1.000
_cell.length_b   1.000
_cell.length_c   1.000
_cell.angle_alpha   90.00
_cell.angle_beta   90.00
_cell.angle_gamma   90.00
#
_symmetry.space_group_name_H-M   'P 1'
#
loop_
_entity.id
_entity.type
_entity.pdbx_description
1 polymer ?
#
loop_
_entity_poly.entity_id
_entity_poly.type
_entity_poly.pdbx_seq_one_letter_code
_entity_poly.pdbx_strand_id
1 'polypeptide(L)'
;YQIITAISCLFLISCGIEQNLKKADKHLSLGEYYDAATQYKKVYTKTPTKERAARGKVALKMARCYDKINSTPKALAAYSNAIRYKQADLNDRLAYARLLLKNGSYRQAAKEFEFLLDSMPDNVLVKNGLESARKAPVWKKEGSRYKVKRMDVFNSRRDDYSPMFLSDD
;
A
#
# COMPACT_ATOMS: atom_id res chain seq x y z
N TYR A 1 -18.67 -35.57 24.39
CA TYR A 1 -17.22 -35.51 24.02
C TYR A 1 -16.98 -34.64 22.80
N GLN A 2 -17.75 -34.77 21.71
CA GLN A 2 -17.55 -33.99 20.47
C GLN A 2 -17.75 -32.48 20.63
N ILE A 3 -18.62 -32.02 21.52
CA ILE A 3 -18.85 -30.57 21.79
C ILE A 3 -17.68 -29.98 22.55
N ILE A 4 -17.11 -30.71 23.53
CA ILE A 4 -15.97 -30.25 24.32
C ILE A 4 -14.69 -30.13 23.46
N THR A 5 -14.46 -31.06 22.54
CA THR A 5 -13.32 -31.00 21.60
C THR A 5 -13.46 -29.84 20.59
N ALA A 6 -14.67 -29.55 20.11
CA ALA A 6 -14.92 -28.41 19.22
C ALA A 6 -14.69 -27.05 19.91
N ILE A 7 -15.09 -26.92 21.17
CA ILE A 7 -14.87 -25.69 21.97
C ILE A 7 -13.37 -25.50 22.24
N SER A 8 -12.64 -26.57 22.59
CA SER A 8 -11.19 -26.53 22.83
C SER A 8 -10.41 -26.08 21.59
N CYS A 9 -10.76 -26.56 20.40
CA CYS A 9 -10.14 -26.14 19.13
C CYS A 9 -10.36 -24.65 18.82
N LEU A 10 -11.51 -24.08 19.15
CA LEU A 10 -11.81 -22.66 18.94
C LEU A 10 -10.92 -21.76 19.81
N PHE A 11 -10.64 -22.13 21.05
CA PHE A 11 -9.74 -21.38 21.94
C PHE A 11 -8.28 -21.38 21.45
N LEU A 12 -7.79 -22.49 20.91
CA LEU A 12 -6.41 -22.57 20.40
C LEU A 12 -6.19 -21.72 19.14
N ILE A 13 -7.16 -21.61 18.28
CA ILE A 13 -7.08 -20.77 17.07
C ILE A 13 -7.06 -19.28 17.46
N SER A 14 -7.88 -18.87 18.40
CA SER A 14 -7.93 -17.48 18.90
C SER A 14 -6.60 -17.04 19.52
N CYS A 15 -5.97 -17.89 20.34
CA CYS A 15 -4.69 -17.60 20.97
C CYS A 15 -3.57 -17.37 19.93
N GLY A 16 -3.53 -18.17 18.86
CA GLY A 16 -2.53 -18.03 17.80
C GLY A 16 -2.68 -16.76 16.95
N ILE A 17 -3.90 -16.27 16.75
CA ILE A 17 -4.18 -15.00 16.05
C ILE A 17 -3.70 -13.84 16.91
N GLU A 18 -4.05 -13.82 18.19
CA GLU A 18 -3.67 -12.75 19.11
C GLU A 18 -2.16 -12.64 19.29
N GLN A 19 -1.45 -13.76 19.43
CA GLN A 19 0.01 -13.77 19.53
C GLN A 19 0.68 -13.20 18.28
N ASN A 20 0.21 -13.58 17.08
CA ASN A 20 0.74 -13.02 15.84
C ASN A 20 0.41 -11.53 15.69
N LEU A 21 -0.75 -11.09 16.16
CA LEU A 21 -1.11 -9.68 16.19
C LEU A 21 -0.19 -8.86 17.10
N LYS A 22 0.06 -9.33 18.32
CA LYS A 22 1.00 -8.70 19.26
C LYS A 22 2.42 -8.62 18.68
N LYS A 23 2.89 -9.68 18.01
CA LYS A 23 4.19 -9.68 17.30
C LYS A 23 4.21 -8.65 16.19
N ALA A 24 3.16 -8.59 15.37
CA ALA A 24 3.05 -7.63 14.28
C ALA A 24 3.06 -6.18 14.79
N ASP A 25 2.30 -5.90 15.86
CA ASP A 25 2.24 -4.57 16.48
C ASP A 25 3.60 -4.19 17.10
N LYS A 26 4.34 -5.14 17.67
CA LYS A 26 5.71 -4.91 18.16
C LYS A 26 6.66 -4.54 17.01
N HIS A 27 6.71 -5.31 15.93
CA HIS A 27 7.52 -4.98 14.75
C HIS A 27 7.14 -3.60 14.18
N LEU A 28 5.85 -3.29 14.11
CA LEU A 28 5.37 -1.98 13.66
C LEU A 28 5.90 -0.84 14.54
N SER A 29 5.87 -1.00 15.86
CA SER A 29 6.38 0.02 16.81
C SER A 29 7.90 0.24 16.71
N LEU A 30 8.64 -0.78 16.25
CA LEU A 30 10.08 -0.71 16.00
C LEU A 30 10.43 -0.20 14.59
N GLY A 31 9.43 0.07 13.74
CA GLY A 31 9.65 0.47 12.34
C GLY A 31 10.05 -0.67 11.42
N GLU A 32 9.98 -1.91 11.86
CA GLU A 32 10.29 -3.12 11.11
C GLU A 32 9.12 -3.50 10.19
N TYR A 33 8.83 -2.63 9.19
CA TYR A 33 7.62 -2.71 8.38
C TYR A 33 7.49 -4.01 7.58
N TYR A 34 8.59 -4.60 7.14
CA TYR A 34 8.57 -5.88 6.40
C TYR A 34 8.09 -7.02 7.30
N ASP A 35 8.65 -7.12 8.50
CA ASP A 35 8.30 -8.17 9.46
C ASP A 35 6.89 -7.97 10.00
N ALA A 36 6.52 -6.71 10.30
CA ALA A 36 5.15 -6.35 10.66
C ALA A 36 4.15 -6.79 9.58
N ALA A 37 4.39 -6.46 8.31
CA ALA A 37 3.53 -6.87 7.20
C ALA A 37 3.41 -8.39 7.07
N THR A 38 4.51 -9.10 7.28
CA THR A 38 4.55 -10.56 7.25
C THR A 38 3.70 -11.18 8.35
N GLN A 39 3.79 -10.66 9.57
CA GLN A 39 2.95 -11.12 10.69
C GLN A 39 1.47 -10.74 10.50
N TYR A 40 1.17 -9.49 10.07
CA TYR A 40 -0.21 -9.09 9.74
C TYR A 40 -0.81 -9.97 8.64
N LYS A 41 -0.04 -10.38 7.63
CA LYS A 41 -0.50 -11.32 6.61
C LYS A 41 -0.92 -12.66 7.22
N LYS A 42 -0.16 -13.21 8.18
CA LYS A 42 -0.51 -14.44 8.90
C LYS A 42 -1.82 -14.26 9.69
N VAL A 43 -1.99 -13.12 10.37
CA VAL A 43 -3.23 -12.78 11.07
C VAL A 43 -4.39 -12.69 10.09
N TYR A 44 -4.24 -11.95 8.99
CA TYR A 44 -5.26 -11.75 7.98
C TYR A 44 -5.76 -13.08 7.39
N THR A 45 -4.85 -14.01 7.08
CA THR A 45 -5.21 -15.33 6.54
C THR A 45 -5.94 -16.22 7.53
N LYS A 46 -5.58 -16.14 8.81
CA LYS A 46 -6.21 -16.93 9.88
C LYS A 46 -7.53 -16.34 10.37
N THR A 47 -7.76 -15.03 10.19
CA THR A 47 -9.02 -14.39 10.61
C THR A 47 -10.17 -14.87 9.73
N PRO A 48 -11.26 -15.39 10.28
CA PRO A 48 -12.42 -15.88 9.54
C PRO A 48 -12.98 -14.82 8.60
N THR A 49 -13.47 -15.24 7.42
CA THR A 49 -14.02 -14.31 6.40
C THR A 49 -15.29 -13.59 6.88
N LYS A 50 -16.03 -14.19 7.81
CA LYS A 50 -17.20 -13.58 8.45
C LYS A 50 -16.84 -12.40 9.36
N GLU A 51 -15.63 -12.36 9.90
CA GLU A 51 -15.15 -11.30 10.78
C GLU A 51 -14.61 -10.10 9.94
N ARG A 52 -15.49 -9.50 9.16
CA ARG A 52 -15.15 -8.47 8.17
C ARG A 52 -14.42 -7.28 8.77
N ALA A 53 -14.86 -6.79 9.94
CA ALA A 53 -14.25 -5.66 10.61
C ALA A 53 -12.80 -5.98 11.08
N ALA A 54 -12.59 -7.13 11.71
CA ALA A 54 -11.28 -7.58 12.14
C ALA A 54 -10.32 -7.74 10.94
N ARG A 55 -10.77 -8.42 9.88
CA ARG A 55 -10.00 -8.56 8.64
C ARG A 55 -9.64 -7.21 8.03
N GLY A 56 -10.58 -6.26 8.01
CA GLY A 56 -10.36 -4.94 7.46
C GLY A 56 -9.31 -4.13 8.25
N LYS A 57 -9.37 -4.18 9.59
CA LYS A 57 -8.36 -3.53 10.46
C LYS A 57 -6.96 -4.08 10.21
N VAL A 58 -6.84 -5.41 10.12
CA VAL A 58 -5.54 -6.04 9.84
C VAL A 58 -5.06 -5.73 8.41
N ALA A 59 -5.96 -5.75 7.42
CA ALA A 59 -5.63 -5.37 6.05
C ALA A 59 -5.10 -3.93 5.98
N LEU A 60 -5.69 -3.01 6.75
CA LEU A 60 -5.24 -1.62 6.80
C LEU A 60 -3.83 -1.48 7.38
N LYS A 61 -3.55 -2.11 8.52
CA LYS A 61 -2.19 -2.14 9.11
C LYS A 61 -1.18 -2.73 8.13
N MET A 62 -1.54 -3.83 7.49
CA MET A 62 -0.71 -4.49 6.46
C MET A 62 -0.46 -3.58 5.26
N ALA A 63 -1.48 -2.84 4.79
CA ALA A 63 -1.38 -1.91 3.68
C ALA A 63 -0.39 -0.79 3.98
N ARG A 64 -0.51 -0.16 5.16
CA ARG A 64 0.40 0.90 5.60
C ARG A 64 1.85 0.41 5.71
N CYS A 65 2.08 -0.84 6.16
CA CYS A 65 3.42 -1.43 6.18
C CYS A 65 3.97 -1.65 4.75
N TYR A 66 3.17 -2.21 3.85
CA TYR A 66 3.59 -2.41 2.45
C TYR A 66 3.86 -1.09 1.72
N ASP A 67 3.11 -0.03 2.03
CA ASP A 67 3.36 1.30 1.49
C ASP A 67 4.72 1.84 1.96
N LYS A 68 5.03 1.73 3.26
CA LYS A 68 6.32 2.14 3.84
C LYS A 68 7.54 1.45 3.22
N ILE A 69 7.41 0.18 2.85
CA ILE A 69 8.50 -0.57 2.18
C ILE A 69 8.40 -0.53 0.65
N ASN A 70 7.59 0.37 0.11
CA ASN A 70 7.46 0.59 -1.33
C ASN A 70 6.97 -0.63 -2.14
N SER A 71 6.29 -1.56 -1.48
CA SER A 71 5.71 -2.74 -2.14
C SER A 71 4.32 -2.42 -2.70
N THR A 72 4.29 -1.58 -3.74
CA THR A 72 3.06 -1.01 -4.32
C THR A 72 1.96 -2.02 -4.64
N PRO A 73 2.22 -3.17 -5.32
CA PRO A 73 1.14 -4.12 -5.62
C PRO A 73 0.52 -4.74 -4.36
N LYS A 74 1.34 -5.05 -3.34
CA LYS A 74 0.84 -5.62 -2.08
C LYS A 74 0.07 -4.58 -1.27
N ALA A 75 0.54 -3.33 -1.24
CA ALA A 75 -0.14 -2.22 -0.59
C ALA A 75 -1.52 -1.97 -1.23
N LEU A 76 -1.61 -1.92 -2.57
CA LEU A 76 -2.86 -1.75 -3.29
C LEU A 76 -3.88 -2.84 -2.96
N ALA A 77 -3.48 -4.10 -2.98
CA ALA A 77 -4.36 -5.23 -2.64
C ALA A 77 -4.87 -5.13 -1.18
N ALA A 78 -4.00 -4.75 -0.25
CA ALA A 78 -4.34 -4.63 1.16
C ALA A 78 -5.25 -3.42 1.43
N TYR A 79 -4.97 -2.24 0.85
CA TYR A 79 -5.87 -1.07 0.93
C TYR A 79 -7.24 -1.35 0.32
N SER A 80 -7.30 -1.98 -0.87
CA SER A 80 -8.57 -2.38 -1.50
C SER A 80 -9.42 -3.26 -0.56
N ASN A 81 -8.79 -4.21 0.14
CA ASN A 81 -9.48 -5.01 1.14
C ASN A 81 -9.96 -4.18 2.34
N ALA A 82 -9.13 -3.28 2.87
CA ALA A 82 -9.52 -2.40 3.98
C ALA A 82 -10.70 -1.50 3.61
N ILE A 83 -10.69 -0.92 2.42
CA ILE A 83 -11.78 -0.10 1.87
C ILE A 83 -13.06 -0.93 1.73
N ARG A 84 -12.96 -2.13 1.14
CA ARG A 84 -14.10 -3.05 0.98
C ARG A 84 -14.75 -3.44 2.31
N TYR A 85 -13.94 -3.56 3.37
CA TYR A 85 -14.41 -3.84 4.73
C TYR A 85 -14.77 -2.58 5.54
N LYS A 86 -14.75 -1.39 4.92
CA LYS A 86 -15.09 -0.09 5.53
C LYS A 86 -14.23 0.24 6.76
N GLN A 87 -12.94 -0.09 6.72
CA GLN A 87 -11.99 0.21 7.80
C GLN A 87 -10.94 1.26 7.41
N ALA A 88 -10.93 1.72 6.17
CA ALA A 88 -10.07 2.79 5.69
C ALA A 88 -10.77 4.15 5.87
N ASP A 89 -10.07 5.12 6.42
CA ASP A 89 -10.49 6.51 6.48
C ASP A 89 -10.15 7.29 5.19
N LEU A 90 -10.43 8.60 5.16
CA LEU A 90 -10.16 9.43 3.99
C LEU A 90 -8.66 9.56 3.68
N ASN A 91 -7.80 9.58 4.71
CA ASN A 91 -6.35 9.63 4.52
C ASN A 91 -5.81 8.31 3.96
N ASP A 92 -6.35 7.18 4.40
CA ASP A 92 -6.01 5.86 3.85
C ASP A 92 -6.45 5.74 2.38
N ARG A 93 -7.62 6.28 2.05
CA ARG A 93 -8.08 6.33 0.65
C ARG A 93 -7.21 7.27 -0.19
N LEU A 94 -6.73 8.38 0.38
CA LEU A 94 -5.77 9.25 -0.30
C LEU A 94 -4.45 8.51 -0.58
N ALA A 95 -3.94 7.76 0.39
CA ALA A 95 -2.75 6.92 0.20
C ALA A 95 -2.99 5.87 -0.91
N TYR A 96 -4.16 5.21 -0.91
CA TYR A 96 -4.56 4.27 -1.95
C TYR A 96 -4.62 4.92 -3.33
N ALA A 97 -5.25 6.10 -3.45
CA ALA A 97 -5.35 6.83 -4.72
C ALA A 97 -3.96 7.22 -5.28
N ARG A 98 -3.05 7.66 -4.40
CA ARG A 98 -1.66 7.96 -4.77
C ARG A 98 -0.89 6.71 -5.23
N LEU A 99 -1.11 5.57 -4.59
CA LEU A 99 -0.52 4.30 -5.02
C LEU A 99 -1.07 3.82 -6.36
N LEU A 100 -2.37 4.02 -6.63
CA LEU A 100 -2.96 3.75 -7.94
C LEU A 100 -2.32 4.62 -9.03
N LEU A 101 -2.12 5.90 -8.75
CA LEU A 101 -1.44 6.83 -9.66
C LEU A 101 -0.01 6.36 -9.95
N LYS A 102 0.74 6.03 -8.90
CA LYS A 102 2.11 5.49 -8.98
C LYS A 102 2.19 4.19 -9.78
N ASN A 103 1.17 3.33 -9.64
CA ASN A 103 1.08 2.05 -10.36
C ASN A 103 0.64 2.21 -11.83
N GLY A 104 0.33 3.42 -12.29
CA GLY A 104 -0.17 3.67 -13.63
C GLY A 104 -1.65 3.33 -13.83
N SER A 105 -2.38 3.03 -12.76
CA SER A 105 -3.82 2.74 -12.78
C SER A 105 -4.65 4.03 -12.80
N TYR A 106 -4.37 4.90 -13.78
CA TYR A 106 -4.83 6.28 -13.82
C TYR A 106 -6.35 6.43 -13.73
N ARG A 107 -7.11 5.58 -14.44
CA ARG A 107 -8.59 5.64 -14.40
C ARG A 107 -9.15 5.32 -13.02
N GLN A 108 -8.55 4.37 -12.31
CA GLN A 108 -8.97 4.03 -10.95
C GLN A 108 -8.52 5.12 -9.97
N ALA A 109 -7.31 5.66 -10.14
CA ALA A 109 -6.82 6.78 -9.34
C ALA A 109 -7.75 8.00 -9.47
N ALA A 110 -8.16 8.36 -10.69
CA ALA A 110 -9.08 9.47 -10.91
C ALA A 110 -10.39 9.29 -10.16
N LYS A 111 -11.01 8.10 -10.21
CA LYS A 111 -12.26 7.81 -9.46
C LYS A 111 -12.09 7.95 -7.95
N GLU A 112 -10.98 7.49 -7.40
CA GLU A 112 -10.72 7.64 -5.95
C GLU A 112 -10.46 9.11 -5.58
N PHE A 113 -9.75 9.87 -6.42
CA PHE A 113 -9.57 11.30 -6.18
C PHE A 113 -10.86 12.11 -6.34
N GLU A 114 -11.74 11.75 -7.28
CA GLU A 114 -13.08 12.35 -7.42
C GLU A 114 -13.91 12.11 -6.16
N PHE A 115 -13.95 10.89 -5.65
CA PHE A 115 -14.61 10.57 -4.39
C PHE A 115 -14.04 11.38 -3.22
N LEU A 116 -12.71 11.53 -3.16
CA LEU A 116 -12.04 12.30 -2.12
C LEU A 116 -12.30 13.80 -2.24
N LEU A 117 -12.44 14.32 -3.45
CA LEU A 117 -12.70 15.74 -3.68
C LEU A 117 -14.05 16.17 -3.11
N ASP A 118 -15.06 15.31 -3.17
CA ASP A 118 -16.39 15.57 -2.56
C ASP A 118 -16.30 15.70 -1.03
N SER A 119 -15.40 14.95 -0.40
CA SER A 119 -15.22 14.93 1.06
C SER A 119 -14.15 15.90 1.57
N MET A 120 -13.19 16.26 0.71
CA MET A 120 -12.01 17.06 1.02
C MET A 120 -11.75 18.10 -0.08
N PRO A 121 -12.69 19.04 -0.35
CA PRO A 121 -12.65 19.92 -1.51
C PRO A 121 -11.43 20.85 -1.54
N ASP A 122 -10.90 21.22 -0.39
CA ASP A 122 -9.74 22.12 -0.29
C ASP A 122 -8.38 21.42 -0.20
N ASN A 123 -8.37 20.09 -0.23
CA ASN A 123 -7.13 19.34 -0.13
C ASN A 123 -6.33 19.42 -1.44
N VAL A 124 -5.19 20.10 -1.39
CA VAL A 124 -4.29 20.31 -2.54
C VAL A 124 -3.77 18.99 -3.13
N LEU A 125 -3.49 17.98 -2.28
CA LEU A 125 -3.02 16.67 -2.75
C LEU A 125 -4.10 15.94 -3.54
N VAL A 126 -5.37 16.10 -3.16
CA VAL A 126 -6.51 15.52 -3.89
C VAL A 126 -6.68 16.19 -5.25
N LYS A 127 -6.67 17.55 -5.29
CA LYS A 127 -6.78 18.32 -6.55
C LYS A 127 -5.66 17.97 -7.51
N ASN A 128 -4.42 18.04 -7.07
CA ASN A 128 -3.24 17.74 -7.89
C ASN A 128 -3.20 16.26 -8.31
N GLY A 129 -3.63 15.35 -7.45
CA GLY A 129 -3.72 13.93 -7.75
C GLY A 129 -4.73 13.63 -8.85
N LEU A 130 -5.91 14.27 -8.80
CA LEU A 130 -6.94 14.15 -9.82
C LEU A 130 -6.46 14.68 -11.17
N GLU A 131 -5.86 15.87 -11.16
CA GLU A 131 -5.30 16.48 -12.37
C GLU A 131 -4.22 15.57 -12.99
N SER A 132 -3.30 15.06 -12.17
CA SER A 132 -2.25 14.14 -12.60
C SER A 132 -2.83 12.85 -13.18
N ALA A 133 -3.84 12.27 -12.52
CA ALA A 133 -4.49 11.05 -12.99
C ALA A 133 -5.18 11.22 -14.36
N ARG A 134 -5.73 12.42 -14.63
CA ARG A 134 -6.37 12.76 -15.91
C ARG A 134 -5.35 13.06 -17.01
N LYS A 135 -4.26 13.77 -16.68
CA LYS A 135 -3.24 14.19 -17.65
C LYS A 135 -2.21 13.10 -17.98
N ALA A 136 -1.85 12.24 -17.03
CA ALA A 136 -0.81 11.24 -17.22
C ALA A 136 -1.00 10.30 -18.43
N PRO A 137 -2.22 9.83 -18.77
CA PRO A 137 -2.44 9.03 -19.97
C PRO A 137 -2.12 9.82 -21.26
N VAL A 138 -2.43 11.12 -21.29
CA VAL A 138 -2.16 12.00 -22.42
C VAL A 138 -0.66 12.18 -22.58
N TRP A 139 0.04 12.56 -21.52
CA TRP A 139 1.49 12.72 -21.53
C TRP A 139 2.24 11.44 -21.92
N LYS A 140 1.74 10.29 -21.45
CA LYS A 140 2.31 8.99 -21.85
C LYS A 140 2.16 8.72 -23.34
N LYS A 141 1.06 9.17 -23.95
CA LYS A 141 0.80 9.01 -25.39
C LYS A 141 1.61 10.00 -26.23
N GLU A 142 1.69 11.25 -25.81
CA GLU A 142 2.41 12.32 -26.50
C GLU A 142 3.93 12.15 -26.42
N GLY A 143 4.40 11.47 -25.36
CA GLY A 143 5.82 11.27 -25.13
C GLY A 143 6.52 12.52 -24.60
N SER A 144 7.83 12.49 -24.61
CA SER A 144 8.69 13.59 -24.16
C SER A 144 9.40 14.24 -25.34
N ARG A 145 9.60 15.56 -25.28
CA ARG A 145 10.49 16.30 -26.20
C ARG A 145 11.95 15.88 -26.03
N TYR A 146 12.29 15.27 -24.92
CA TYR A 146 13.64 14.84 -24.62
C TYR A 146 13.87 13.41 -25.08
N LYS A 147 15.00 13.16 -25.76
CA LYS A 147 15.47 11.81 -26.06
C LYS A 147 16.47 11.41 -24.97
N VAL A 148 16.07 10.50 -24.11
CA VAL A 148 16.97 9.91 -23.11
C VAL A 148 17.78 8.81 -23.80
N LYS A 149 19.10 8.94 -23.81
CA LYS A 149 20.02 7.92 -24.30
C LYS A 149 20.82 7.36 -23.10
N ARG A 150 20.94 6.05 -23.06
CA ARG A 150 21.86 5.40 -22.13
C ARG A 150 23.29 5.78 -22.54
N MET A 151 24.09 6.17 -21.57
CA MET A 151 25.52 6.43 -21.76
C MET A 151 26.30 5.25 -21.17
N ASP A 152 26.68 4.28 -22.01
CA ASP A 152 27.29 3.03 -21.56
C ASP A 152 28.62 3.23 -20.84
N VAL A 153 29.28 4.38 -21.05
CA VAL A 153 30.52 4.77 -20.37
C VAL A 153 30.27 5.05 -18.88
N PHE A 154 29.10 5.58 -18.50
CA PHE A 154 28.76 5.95 -17.13
C PHE A 154 27.74 5.04 -16.47
N ASN A 155 27.05 4.21 -17.26
CA ASN A 155 26.01 3.36 -16.72
C ASN A 155 26.50 1.92 -16.56
N SER A 156 26.44 1.40 -15.33
CA SER A 156 26.73 0.01 -15.01
C SER A 156 25.51 -0.90 -15.16
N ARG A 157 25.66 -2.19 -14.83
CA ARG A 157 24.52 -3.12 -14.67
C ARG A 157 23.82 -2.97 -13.31
N ARG A 158 24.38 -2.15 -12.41
CA ARG A 158 23.85 -1.84 -11.10
C ARG A 158 23.21 -0.45 -11.13
N ASP A 159 22.59 -0.07 -10.01
CA ASP A 159 22.06 1.28 -9.86
C ASP A 159 23.22 2.28 -9.77
N ASP A 160 23.20 3.29 -10.63
CA ASP A 160 24.19 4.36 -10.66
C ASP A 160 23.57 5.60 -10.02
N TYR A 161 24.19 6.08 -8.93
CA TYR A 161 23.70 7.24 -8.15
C TYR A 161 24.65 8.41 -8.26
N SER A 162 24.05 9.61 -8.35
CA SER A 162 24.74 10.89 -8.20
C SER A 162 26.05 11.01 -9.01
N PRO A 163 26.00 10.99 -10.36
CA PRO A 163 27.17 11.25 -11.16
C PRO A 163 27.71 12.67 -10.82
N MET A 164 28.96 12.75 -10.40
CA MET A 164 29.67 14.02 -10.21
C MET A 164 30.63 14.24 -11.37
N PHE A 165 30.60 15.42 -11.96
CA PHE A 165 31.65 15.86 -12.84
C PHE A 165 32.79 16.37 -11.95
N LEU A 166 33.97 15.75 -12.05
CA LEU A 166 35.19 16.36 -11.58
C LEU A 166 35.58 17.40 -12.64
N SER A 167 35.61 18.67 -12.26
CA SER A 167 36.24 19.68 -13.09
C SER A 167 37.73 19.36 -13.12
N ASP A 168 38.28 19.20 -14.31
CA ASP A 168 39.72 19.27 -14.49
C ASP A 168 40.12 20.74 -14.29
N ASP A 169 40.78 21.03 -13.17
CA ASP A 169 41.45 22.31 -12.93
C ASP A 169 42.69 22.46 -13.82
#